data_c3e591d0152fabe73a4acc65d31413f0
#
_entry.id   c3e591d0152fabe73a4acc65d31413f0
#
_cell.length_a   1.000
_cell.length_b   1.000
_cell.length_c   1.000
_cell.angle_alpha   90.00
_cell.angle_beta   90.00
_cell.angle_gamma   90.00
#
_symmetry.space_group_name_H-M   'P 1'
#
loop_
_entity.id
_entity.type
_entity.pdbx_description
1 polymer ?
#
loop_
_entity_poly.entity_id
_entity_poly.type
_entity_poly.pdbx_seq_one_letter_code
_entity_poly.pdbx_strand_id
1 'polypeptide(L)'
;MIKTSFRFLIALFLISSYIIADDFKAIAKFKPQYPKSAYAKRISGYAVVEFLINEDGRTQNQTISSAKCFNLVDKNGSYFWYDFEKSEIKAAYNCKYFDFKALKASKQLIYENYVGKPIEHSYRYNFQHWSLIKVDSVIDLQSGDFVLE
;
A
#
# COMPACT_ATOMS: atom_id res chain seq x y z
N MET A 1 1.33 66.53 24.05
CA MET A 1 2.27 65.52 23.63
C MET A 1 1.51 64.20 23.50
N ILE A 2 1.10 63.85 22.28
CA ILE A 2 0.35 62.61 22.00
C ILE A 2 1.32 61.64 21.35
N LYS A 3 1.70 60.58 22.09
CA LYS A 3 2.50 59.48 21.57
C LYS A 3 1.57 58.46 20.88
N THR A 4 1.44 58.53 19.60
CA THR A 4 0.77 57.52 18.80
C THR A 4 1.69 56.31 18.63
N SER A 5 1.39 55.23 19.36
CA SER A 5 2.03 53.96 19.24
C SER A 5 1.44 53.25 18.02
N PHE A 6 2.21 53.16 16.92
CA PHE A 6 1.84 52.47 15.70
C PHE A 6 2.17 50.98 15.89
N ARG A 7 1.17 50.20 16.30
CA ARG A 7 1.28 48.75 16.37
C ARG A 7 1.16 48.18 14.94
N PHE A 8 2.29 47.81 14.38
CA PHE A 8 2.34 47.01 13.16
C PHE A 8 1.77 45.63 13.47
N LEU A 9 0.54 45.39 12.99
CA LEU A 9 -0.09 44.06 12.99
C LEU A 9 0.47 43.33 11.77
N ILE A 10 1.53 42.52 11.99
CA ILE A 10 2.01 41.58 10.98
C ILE A 10 0.99 40.43 10.92
N ALA A 11 0.05 40.53 10.00
CA ALA A 11 -0.81 39.41 9.63
C ALA A 11 0.06 38.40 8.91
N LEU A 12 0.47 37.36 9.63
CA LEU A 12 1.15 36.21 9.09
C LEU A 12 0.12 35.41 8.29
N PHE A 13 0.03 35.67 6.99
CA PHE A 13 -0.70 34.84 6.06
C PHE A 13 0.00 33.48 5.98
N LEU A 14 -0.42 32.54 6.80
CA LEU A 14 -0.16 31.13 6.59
C LEU A 14 -0.94 30.73 5.34
N ILE A 15 -0.29 30.86 4.19
CA ILE A 15 -0.74 30.24 2.97
C ILE A 15 -0.53 28.74 3.19
N SER A 16 -1.54 28.07 3.74
CA SER A 16 -1.65 26.63 3.68
C SER A 16 -1.70 26.27 2.20
N SER A 17 -0.56 25.90 1.66
CA SER A 17 -0.50 25.24 0.35
C SER A 17 -1.27 23.94 0.53
N TYR A 18 -2.54 23.96 0.20
CA TYR A 18 -3.29 22.73 -0.07
C TYR A 18 -2.61 22.14 -1.30
N ILE A 19 -1.72 21.17 -1.05
CA ILE A 19 -1.28 20.26 -2.09
C ILE A 19 -2.54 19.49 -2.44
N ILE A 20 -3.23 19.92 -3.49
CA ILE A 20 -4.21 19.10 -4.17
C ILE A 20 -3.35 17.93 -4.67
N ALA A 21 -3.46 16.80 -3.99
CA ALA A 21 -2.99 15.55 -4.55
C ALA A 21 -3.84 15.33 -5.80
N ASP A 22 -3.37 15.83 -6.93
CA ASP A 22 -3.91 15.45 -8.22
C ASP A 22 -3.84 13.92 -8.23
N ASP A 23 -5.01 13.28 -8.35
CA ASP A 23 -5.12 11.83 -8.49
C ASP A 23 -4.47 11.43 -9.82
N PHE A 24 -3.14 11.30 -9.81
CA PHE A 24 -2.38 10.85 -10.96
C PHE A 24 -2.86 9.48 -11.36
N LYS A 25 -3.61 9.44 -12.45
CA LYS A 25 -4.18 8.21 -12.95
C LYS A 25 -3.13 7.45 -13.77
N ALA A 26 -2.82 6.25 -13.33
CA ALA A 26 -2.04 5.34 -14.15
C ALA A 26 -2.86 4.94 -15.38
N ILE A 27 -2.35 5.26 -16.58
CA ILE A 27 -2.96 4.91 -17.87
C ILE A 27 -2.57 3.51 -18.35
N ALA A 28 -1.45 2.98 -17.85
CA ALA A 28 -1.06 1.59 -18.06
C ALA A 28 -0.64 0.96 -16.74
N LYS A 29 -1.23 -0.19 -16.40
CA LYS A 29 -0.96 -0.99 -15.21
C LYS A 29 -0.67 -2.43 -15.63
N PHE A 30 0.37 -3.02 -15.03
CA PHE A 30 0.74 -4.40 -15.29
C PHE A 30 0.52 -5.24 -14.04
N LYS A 31 -0.21 -6.34 -14.20
CA LYS A 31 -0.40 -7.29 -13.11
C LYS A 31 0.90 -8.07 -12.91
N PRO A 32 1.52 -8.03 -11.72
CA PRO A 32 2.72 -8.80 -11.46
C PRO A 32 2.42 -10.30 -11.47
N GLN A 33 3.39 -11.09 -11.93
CA GLN A 33 3.30 -12.54 -11.80
C GLN A 33 3.37 -12.93 -10.33
N TYR A 34 2.56 -13.93 -9.94
CA TYR A 34 2.62 -14.49 -8.60
C TYR A 34 3.96 -15.21 -8.37
N PRO A 35 4.70 -14.93 -7.28
CA PRO A 35 5.95 -15.62 -7.00
C PRO A 35 5.71 -17.12 -6.74
N LYS A 36 6.45 -17.99 -7.42
CA LYS A 36 6.30 -19.45 -7.27
C LYS A 36 6.49 -19.93 -5.83
N SER A 37 7.45 -19.33 -5.10
CA SER A 37 7.72 -19.66 -3.70
C SER A 37 6.57 -19.30 -2.76
N ALA A 38 5.92 -18.16 -2.97
CA ALA A 38 4.74 -17.77 -2.21
C ALA A 38 3.54 -18.65 -2.59
N TYR A 39 3.38 -18.98 -3.88
CA TYR A 39 2.32 -19.85 -4.35
C TYR A 39 2.40 -21.26 -3.73
N ALA A 40 3.58 -21.88 -3.75
CA ALA A 40 3.80 -23.19 -3.16
C ALA A 40 3.51 -23.25 -1.65
N LYS A 41 3.71 -22.14 -0.94
CA LYS A 41 3.45 -22.01 0.50
C LYS A 41 2.05 -21.48 0.81
N ARG A 42 1.20 -21.25 -0.19
CA ARG A 42 -0.17 -20.71 -0.05
C ARG A 42 -0.21 -19.36 0.67
N ILE A 43 0.80 -18.51 0.42
CA ILE A 43 0.95 -17.20 1.09
C ILE A 43 0.32 -16.13 0.19
N SER A 44 -0.69 -15.45 0.69
CA SER A 44 -1.17 -14.17 0.13
C SER A 44 -0.38 -13.00 0.70
N GLY A 45 -0.46 -11.84 0.08
CA GLY A 45 0.21 -10.67 0.59
C GLY A 45 0.05 -9.44 -0.29
N TYR A 46 0.78 -8.40 0.09
CA TYR A 46 0.93 -7.21 -0.73
C TYR A 46 2.33 -6.64 -0.62
N ALA A 47 2.69 -5.84 -1.60
CA ALA A 47 3.86 -4.97 -1.55
C ALA A 47 3.49 -3.57 -2.01
N VAL A 48 3.94 -2.57 -1.27
CA VAL A 48 3.81 -1.14 -1.61
C VAL A 48 5.14 -0.69 -2.17
N VAL A 49 5.11 -0.18 -3.39
CA VAL A 49 6.28 0.39 -4.07
C VAL A 49 6.14 1.88 -4.10
N GLU A 50 7.14 2.59 -3.60
CA GLU A 50 7.31 4.04 -3.74
C GLU A 50 8.23 4.33 -4.92
N PHE A 51 7.94 5.40 -5.64
CA PHE A 51 8.69 5.80 -6.83
C PHE A 51 8.45 7.28 -7.17
N LEU A 52 9.26 7.81 -8.06
CA LEU A 52 9.03 9.12 -8.68
C LEU A 52 8.37 8.93 -10.04
N ILE A 53 7.44 9.83 -10.38
CA ILE A 53 6.85 9.93 -11.72
C ILE A 53 7.53 11.08 -12.43
N ASN A 54 8.12 10.81 -13.61
CA ASN A 54 8.74 11.81 -14.46
C ASN A 54 7.72 12.58 -15.29
N GLU A 55 8.16 13.62 -15.97
CA GLU A 55 7.35 14.42 -16.88
C GLU A 55 6.74 13.61 -18.04
N ASP A 56 7.39 12.54 -18.46
CA ASP A 56 6.90 11.60 -19.47
C ASP A 56 5.94 10.54 -18.92
N GLY A 57 5.57 10.63 -17.64
CA GLY A 57 4.68 9.68 -16.96
C GLY A 57 5.32 8.35 -16.56
N ARG A 58 6.63 8.21 -16.73
CA ARG A 58 7.33 6.97 -16.35
C ARG A 58 7.81 6.99 -14.90
N THR A 59 7.92 5.81 -14.31
CA THR A 59 8.37 5.64 -12.93
C THR A 59 9.89 5.44 -12.86
N GLN A 60 10.50 5.98 -11.80
CA GLN A 60 11.93 5.79 -11.48
C GLN A 60 12.16 5.71 -9.98
N ASN A 61 13.33 5.26 -9.55
CA ASN A 61 13.75 5.15 -8.15
C ASN A 61 12.79 4.30 -7.31
N GLN A 62 12.34 3.16 -7.85
CA GLN A 62 11.40 2.28 -7.18
C GLN A 62 12.02 1.65 -5.94
N THR A 63 11.33 1.74 -4.82
CA THR A 63 11.70 1.11 -3.54
C THR A 63 10.48 0.46 -2.89
N ILE A 64 10.70 -0.61 -2.12
CA ILE A 64 9.64 -1.21 -1.30
C ILE A 64 9.54 -0.44 0.01
N SER A 65 8.38 0.17 0.28
CA SER A 65 8.11 0.83 1.55
C SER A 65 7.43 -0.09 2.56
N SER A 66 6.64 -1.05 2.10
CA SER A 66 5.97 -2.02 2.95
C SER A 66 5.65 -3.29 2.18
N ALA A 67 5.81 -4.45 2.81
CA ALA A 67 5.34 -5.72 2.29
C ALA A 67 4.86 -6.61 3.44
N LYS A 68 3.69 -7.20 3.28
CA LYS A 68 3.06 -8.07 4.28
C LYS A 68 2.63 -9.39 3.67
N CYS A 69 2.78 -10.46 4.45
CA CYS A 69 2.27 -11.79 4.14
C CYS A 69 1.15 -12.17 5.11
N PHE A 70 0.13 -12.84 4.58
CA PHE A 70 -1.03 -13.30 5.31
C PHE A 70 -1.67 -14.49 4.59
N ASN A 71 -2.53 -15.23 5.28
CA ASN A 71 -3.34 -16.29 4.71
C ASN A 71 -4.81 -16.22 5.15
N LEU A 72 -5.17 -15.19 5.93
CA LEU A 72 -6.50 -14.95 6.46
C LEU A 72 -6.83 -13.45 6.37
N VAL A 73 -8.08 -13.14 6.01
CA VAL A 73 -8.61 -11.77 5.97
C VAL A 73 -10.02 -11.76 6.55
N ASP A 74 -10.33 -10.76 7.37
CA ASP A 74 -11.68 -10.53 7.87
C ASP A 74 -12.51 -9.64 6.92
N LYS A 75 -13.81 -9.52 7.18
CA LYS A 75 -14.72 -8.67 6.38
C LYS A 75 -14.40 -7.18 6.43
N ASN A 76 -13.65 -6.74 7.45
CA ASN A 76 -13.20 -5.36 7.58
C ASN A 76 -11.91 -5.08 6.77
N GLY A 77 -11.35 -6.11 6.13
CA GLY A 77 -10.12 -6.02 5.35
C GLY A 77 -8.84 -6.06 6.18
N SER A 78 -8.92 -6.50 7.43
CA SER A 78 -7.75 -6.73 8.27
C SER A 78 -7.10 -8.06 7.93
N TYR A 79 -5.77 -8.08 7.89
CA TYR A 79 -4.98 -9.22 7.44
C TYR A 79 -4.30 -9.91 8.62
N PHE A 80 -4.37 -11.26 8.62
CA PHE A 80 -3.82 -12.10 9.67
C PHE A 80 -3.06 -13.29 9.10
N TRP A 81 -2.24 -13.90 9.93
CA TRP A 81 -1.62 -15.18 9.68
C TRP A 81 -2.25 -16.25 10.60
N TYR A 82 -2.86 -17.25 10.01
CA TYR A 82 -3.36 -18.41 10.71
C TYR A 82 -2.32 -19.54 10.64
N ASP A 83 -1.83 -19.96 11.79
CA ASP A 83 -0.89 -21.07 11.95
C ASP A 83 -1.70 -22.37 12.16
N PHE A 84 -1.78 -23.19 11.11
CA PHE A 84 -2.57 -24.43 11.13
C PHE A 84 -2.03 -25.47 12.11
N GLU A 85 -0.71 -25.49 12.38
CA GLU A 85 -0.09 -26.45 13.30
C GLU A 85 -0.43 -26.13 14.74
N LYS A 86 -0.46 -24.84 15.08
CA LYS A 86 -0.69 -24.34 16.44
C LYS A 86 -2.13 -23.90 16.68
N SER A 87 -2.94 -23.82 15.64
CA SER A 87 -4.29 -23.24 15.69
C SER A 87 -4.30 -21.81 16.27
N GLU A 88 -3.28 -21.02 15.93
CA GLU A 88 -3.09 -19.67 16.43
C GLU A 88 -3.29 -18.62 15.30
N ILE A 89 -3.92 -17.50 15.65
CA ILE A 89 -4.04 -16.34 14.79
C ILE A 89 -3.04 -15.28 15.25
N LYS A 90 -2.26 -14.78 14.28
CA LYS A 90 -1.26 -13.72 14.48
C LYS A 90 -1.53 -12.58 13.50
N ALA A 91 -0.99 -11.40 13.78
CA ALA A 91 -1.00 -10.32 12.81
C ALA A 91 -0.24 -10.71 11.53
N ALA A 92 -0.63 -10.15 10.38
CA ALA A 92 0.15 -10.25 9.16
C ALA A 92 1.60 -9.81 9.41
N TYR A 93 2.55 -10.52 8.87
CA TYR A 93 3.98 -10.29 9.13
C TYR A 93 4.71 -9.68 7.94
N ASN A 94 5.82 -9.00 8.22
CA ASN A 94 6.69 -8.46 7.18
C ASN A 94 7.34 -9.60 6.41
N CYS A 95 7.33 -9.52 5.08
CA CYS A 95 7.92 -10.54 4.23
C CYS A 95 8.49 -9.92 2.95
N LYS A 96 9.28 -10.71 2.20
CA LYS A 96 9.91 -10.28 0.95
C LYS A 96 9.47 -11.10 -0.28
N TYR A 97 8.50 -11.98 -0.14
CA TYR A 97 8.09 -12.87 -1.24
C TYR A 97 7.66 -12.12 -2.49
N PHE A 98 7.08 -10.93 -2.34
CA PHE A 98 6.44 -10.16 -3.40
C PHE A 98 7.29 -9.02 -3.95
N ASP A 99 8.36 -8.64 -3.24
CA ASP A 99 9.17 -7.44 -3.51
C ASP A 99 9.66 -7.40 -4.96
N PHE A 100 10.34 -8.44 -5.41
CA PHE A 100 10.90 -8.49 -6.75
C PHE A 100 9.83 -8.35 -7.85
N LYS A 101 8.69 -9.02 -7.69
CA LYS A 101 7.60 -8.98 -8.68
C LYS A 101 6.89 -7.63 -8.69
N ALA A 102 6.70 -7.00 -7.51
CA ALA A 102 6.14 -5.67 -7.38
C ALA A 102 7.07 -4.61 -7.99
N LEU A 103 8.38 -4.65 -7.69
CA LEU A 103 9.37 -3.74 -8.26
C LEU A 103 9.43 -3.88 -9.79
N LYS A 104 9.40 -5.11 -10.32
CA LYS A 104 9.39 -5.34 -11.77
C LYS A 104 8.14 -4.75 -12.42
N ALA A 105 6.97 -4.94 -11.82
CA ALA A 105 5.71 -4.42 -12.34
C ALA A 105 5.65 -2.89 -12.25
N SER A 106 6.17 -2.30 -11.17
CA SER A 106 6.16 -0.84 -10.97
C SER A 106 6.99 -0.09 -12.03
N LYS A 107 8.05 -0.71 -12.55
CA LYS A 107 8.85 -0.13 -13.65
C LYS A 107 8.07 -0.01 -14.98
N GLN A 108 6.97 -0.73 -15.10
CA GLN A 108 6.12 -0.75 -16.30
C GLN A 108 4.88 0.14 -16.17
N LEU A 109 4.68 0.79 -15.01
CA LEU A 109 3.59 1.74 -14.84
C LEU A 109 3.81 2.95 -15.73
N ILE A 110 2.73 3.43 -16.32
CA ILE A 110 2.70 4.66 -17.11
C ILE A 110 1.57 5.50 -16.58
N TYR A 111 1.88 6.74 -16.26
CA TYR A 111 0.95 7.76 -15.79
C TYR A 111 0.69 8.79 -16.89
N GLU A 112 -0.34 9.60 -16.71
CA GLU A 112 -0.56 10.75 -17.57
C GLU A 112 0.65 11.69 -17.51
N ASN A 113 1.00 12.27 -18.66
CA ASN A 113 2.06 13.26 -18.72
C ASN A 113 1.66 14.48 -17.90
N TYR A 114 2.61 15.02 -17.17
CA TYR A 114 2.42 16.28 -16.49
C TYR A 114 3.67 17.18 -16.69
N VAL A 115 3.48 18.46 -16.48
CA VAL A 115 4.59 19.43 -16.56
C VAL A 115 5.02 19.83 -15.15
N GLY A 116 6.31 19.66 -14.84
CA GLY A 116 6.85 20.05 -13.55
C GLY A 116 7.98 19.15 -13.06
N LYS A 117 8.25 19.21 -11.75
CA LYS A 117 9.26 18.34 -11.09
C LYS A 117 8.72 16.93 -10.90
N PRO A 118 9.60 15.91 -10.86
CA PRO A 118 9.19 14.55 -10.53
C PRO A 118 8.36 14.50 -9.24
N ILE A 119 7.29 13.71 -9.24
CA ILE A 119 6.34 13.60 -8.14
C ILE A 119 6.53 12.27 -7.44
N GLU A 120 6.62 12.30 -6.10
CA GLU A 120 6.60 11.09 -5.28
C GLU A 120 5.19 10.47 -5.29
N HIS A 121 5.14 9.18 -5.54
CA HIS A 121 3.90 8.42 -5.56
C HIS A 121 4.14 6.99 -5.06
N SER A 122 3.07 6.29 -4.74
CA SER A 122 3.14 4.89 -4.34
C SER A 122 2.06 4.05 -5.02
N TYR A 123 2.34 2.77 -5.20
CA TYR A 123 1.37 1.82 -5.72
C TYR A 123 1.42 0.53 -4.93
N ARG A 124 0.25 0.03 -4.53
CA ARG A 124 0.10 -1.23 -3.80
C ARG A 124 -0.26 -2.35 -4.77
N TYR A 125 0.59 -3.38 -4.82
CA TYR A 125 0.35 -4.63 -5.52
C TYR A 125 -0.18 -5.67 -4.56
N ASN A 126 -1.35 -6.23 -4.85
CA ASN A 126 -1.97 -7.29 -4.07
C ASN A 126 -1.75 -8.64 -4.76
N PHE A 127 -1.38 -9.64 -3.97
CA PHE A 127 -1.16 -11.02 -4.38
C PHE A 127 -2.08 -11.92 -3.56
N GLN A 128 -3.13 -12.42 -4.18
CA GLN A 128 -4.11 -13.25 -3.52
C GLN A 128 -3.99 -14.69 -4.00
N HIS A 129 -3.68 -15.61 -3.09
CA HIS A 129 -3.74 -17.04 -3.33
C HIS A 129 -5.19 -17.52 -3.25
N TRP A 130 -5.56 -18.53 -4.01
CA TRP A 130 -6.93 -19.07 -4.02
C TRP A 130 -7.36 -19.66 -2.66
N SER A 131 -6.39 -20.13 -1.85
CA SER A 131 -6.64 -20.69 -0.51
C SER A 131 -6.72 -19.63 0.60
N LEU A 132 -6.80 -18.33 0.26
CA LEU A 132 -6.95 -17.28 1.25
C LEU A 132 -8.25 -17.48 2.04
N ILE A 133 -8.11 -17.62 3.35
CA ILE A 133 -9.23 -17.80 4.27
C ILE A 133 -9.94 -16.45 4.44
N LYS A 134 -11.24 -16.43 4.22
CA LYS A 134 -12.08 -15.24 4.43
C LYS A 134 -13.05 -15.53 5.57
N VAL A 135 -13.07 -14.65 6.56
CA VAL A 135 -13.93 -14.79 7.74
C VAL A 135 -14.69 -13.50 8.00
N ASP A 136 -15.83 -13.60 8.65
CA ASP A 136 -16.58 -12.44 9.06
C ASP A 136 -15.88 -11.70 10.20
N SER A 137 -15.38 -12.44 11.18
CA SER A 137 -14.63 -11.91 12.31
C SER A 137 -13.58 -12.93 12.78
N VAL A 138 -12.41 -12.43 13.17
CA VAL A 138 -11.34 -13.26 13.74
C VAL A 138 -11.77 -13.87 15.09
N ILE A 139 -12.67 -13.21 15.80
CA ILE A 139 -13.21 -13.69 17.09
C ILE A 139 -14.00 -15.00 16.88
N ASP A 140 -14.71 -15.13 15.77
CA ASP A 140 -15.50 -16.34 15.46
C ASP A 140 -14.61 -17.56 15.22
N LEU A 141 -13.41 -17.38 14.69
CA LEU A 141 -12.42 -18.45 14.54
C LEU A 141 -11.85 -18.94 15.87
N GLN A 142 -11.68 -18.05 16.84
CA GLN A 142 -11.15 -18.40 18.16
C GLN A 142 -12.16 -19.12 19.03
N SER A 143 -13.46 -18.91 18.80
CA SER A 143 -14.54 -19.60 19.53
C SER A 143 -14.77 -21.03 19.08
N GLY A 144 -14.16 -21.49 17.99
CA GLY A 144 -14.33 -22.84 17.46
C GLY A 144 -15.63 -23.07 16.70
N ASP A 145 -16.40 -22.03 16.45
CA ASP A 145 -17.69 -22.09 15.73
C ASP A 145 -17.53 -22.09 14.20
N PHE A 146 -16.28 -22.21 13.71
CA PHE A 146 -15.99 -22.13 12.29
C PHE A 146 -15.77 -23.51 11.67
N VAL A 147 -16.63 -23.91 10.77
CA VAL A 147 -16.44 -25.06 9.88
C VAL A 147 -15.85 -24.54 8.59
N LEU A 148 -14.61 -24.96 8.27
CA LEU A 148 -14.01 -24.73 6.96
C LEU A 148 -14.74 -25.62 5.95
N GLU A 149 -15.55 -25.03 5.06
CA GLU A 149 -16.08 -25.70 3.88
C GLU A 149 -15.00 -25.88 2.80
#